data_1a2d4eab3e37f9fef58e5e860e0dabed
#
_entry.id   1a2d4eab3e37f9fef58e5e860e0dabed
#
_cell.length_a   1.000
_cell.length_b   1.000
_cell.length_c   1.000
_cell.angle_alpha   90.00
_cell.angle_beta   90.00
_cell.angle_gamma   90.00
#
_symmetry.space_group_name_H-M   'P 1'
#
loop_
_entity.id
_entity.type
_entity.pdbx_description
1 polymer ?
#
loop_
_entity_poly.entity_id
_entity_poly.type
_entity_poly.pdbx_seq_one_letter_code
_entity_poly.pdbx_strand_id
1 'polypeptide(L)'
;TIFLDTNTGFSGAVNVGIRAAKTPYVLLLNNDTEPDCHFIGEMVKAIERSPKIFSVSSKMIQMYHKDKMDDAGDMYSLLGWAYQRGVGRSSGGYSHPCRVFSACAGAAIYRREIFEKIGYFDEMHFAYLEDIDVGYRARIAGYDNVYCPHAVVYHVGSGTSGSKYNSFKVRLAARNNIYLNYKNMPFLQLLVNVLPIGAGMTVKYLFFKKRGFGADYLAGVKEGLATAGKCKKVGYRPEHLKNYLAIEWELFTGTLLYFYEFSLRQLEKRK
;
A
#
# COMPACT_ATOMS: atom_id res chain seq x y z
N THR A 1 3.72 10.28 24.31
CA THR A 1 2.57 9.40 23.97
C THR A 1 1.33 10.27 23.79
N ILE A 2 0.53 9.97 22.73
CA ILE A 2 -0.76 10.62 22.48
C ILE A 2 -1.83 9.54 22.62
N PHE A 3 -2.80 9.77 23.49
CA PHE A 3 -3.96 8.90 23.66
C PHE A 3 -5.15 9.47 22.89
N LEU A 4 -5.92 8.60 22.25
CA LEU A 4 -7.14 8.96 21.53
C LEU A 4 -8.35 8.37 22.27
N ASP A 5 -9.39 9.18 22.47
CA ASP A 5 -10.61 8.77 23.21
C ASP A 5 -11.42 7.72 22.43
N THR A 6 -11.25 7.66 21.12
CA THR A 6 -11.99 6.73 20.24
C THR A 6 -11.06 6.07 19.23
N ASN A 7 -11.45 4.89 18.77
CA ASN A 7 -10.75 4.21 17.68
C ASN A 7 -11.05 4.89 16.34
N THR A 8 -10.10 5.66 15.84
CA THR A 8 -10.17 6.36 14.55
C THR A 8 -9.62 5.56 13.38
N GLY A 9 -9.30 4.29 13.59
CA GLY A 9 -8.62 3.45 12.63
C GLY A 9 -7.14 3.81 12.47
N PHE A 10 -6.47 3.07 11.60
CA PHE A 10 -5.05 3.31 11.30
C PHE A 10 -4.84 4.73 10.75
N SER A 11 -5.62 5.12 9.71
CA SER A 11 -5.48 6.42 9.05
C SER A 11 -5.62 7.59 10.02
N GLY A 12 -6.63 7.58 10.88
CA GLY A 12 -6.85 8.65 11.85
C GLY A 12 -5.73 8.73 12.88
N ALA A 13 -5.32 7.59 13.43
CA ALA A 13 -4.28 7.52 14.46
C ALA A 13 -2.92 8.03 13.94
N VAL A 14 -2.48 7.55 12.76
CA VAL A 14 -1.20 8.00 12.19
C VAL A 14 -1.21 9.47 11.80
N ASN A 15 -2.35 10.01 11.34
CA ASN A 15 -2.49 11.43 11.02
C ASN A 15 -2.26 12.31 12.26
N VAL A 16 -2.76 11.92 13.42
CA VAL A 16 -2.50 12.65 14.68
C VAL A 16 -1.00 12.69 14.97
N GLY A 17 -0.32 11.54 14.85
CA GLY A 17 1.13 11.46 15.06
C GLY A 17 1.92 12.31 14.04
N ILE A 18 1.55 12.25 12.75
CA ILE A 18 2.22 13.01 11.68
C ILE A 18 2.08 14.52 11.92
N ARG A 19 0.89 15.00 12.32
CA ARG A 19 0.65 16.41 12.60
C ARG A 19 1.38 16.89 13.87
N ALA A 20 1.51 16.04 14.86
CA ALA A 20 2.24 16.35 16.11
C ALA A 20 3.76 16.36 15.92
N ALA A 21 4.29 15.67 14.91
CA ALA A 21 5.70 15.60 14.63
C ALA A 21 6.27 16.96 14.20
N LYS A 22 7.47 17.31 14.75
CA LYS A 22 8.21 18.53 14.40
C LYS A 22 9.46 18.26 13.57
N THR A 23 9.76 16.99 13.34
CA THR A 23 10.90 16.52 12.55
C THR A 23 10.62 16.55 11.06
N PRO A 24 11.65 16.62 10.19
CA PRO A 24 11.46 16.60 8.73
C PRO A 24 10.92 15.27 8.22
N TYR A 25 11.14 14.18 8.95
CA TYR A 25 10.68 12.84 8.63
C TYR A 25 9.79 12.28 9.73
N VAL A 26 8.86 11.41 9.34
CA VAL A 26 8.04 10.60 10.26
C VAL A 26 8.20 9.13 9.92
N LEU A 27 8.43 8.32 10.94
CA LEU A 27 8.53 6.87 10.81
C LEU A 27 7.22 6.26 11.33
N LEU A 28 6.55 5.50 10.49
CA LEU A 28 5.45 4.63 10.89
C LEU A 28 6.02 3.22 11.11
N LEU A 29 5.76 2.67 12.27
CA LEU A 29 6.25 1.35 12.66
C LEU A 29 5.19 0.64 13.50
N ASN A 30 4.74 -0.50 13.03
CA ASN A 30 3.77 -1.31 13.74
C ASN A 30 4.37 -1.89 15.03
N ASN A 31 3.54 -2.04 16.05
CA ASN A 31 3.95 -2.58 17.35
C ASN A 31 4.21 -4.10 17.36
N ASP A 32 3.94 -4.80 16.26
CA ASP A 32 4.23 -6.22 16.02
C ASP A 32 5.46 -6.40 15.12
N THR A 33 6.44 -5.49 15.22
CA THR A 33 7.69 -5.50 14.46
C THR A 33 8.91 -5.44 15.36
N GLU A 34 10.04 -6.02 14.89
CA GLU A 34 11.37 -5.97 15.50
C GLU A 34 12.36 -5.43 14.47
N PRO A 35 12.76 -4.16 14.55
CA PRO A 35 13.72 -3.57 13.62
C PRO A 35 15.16 -3.99 13.93
N ASP A 36 15.97 -4.15 12.86
CA ASP A 36 17.43 -4.27 12.98
C ASP A 36 18.06 -3.00 13.58
N CYS A 37 19.22 -3.13 14.22
CA CYS A 37 19.92 -2.01 14.86
C CYS A 37 20.28 -0.87 13.90
N HIS A 38 20.44 -1.14 12.60
CA HIS A 38 20.73 -0.13 11.57
C HIS A 38 19.47 0.41 10.86
N PHE A 39 18.30 -0.11 11.17
CA PHE A 39 17.05 0.16 10.47
C PHE A 39 16.77 1.66 10.26
N ILE A 40 16.77 2.46 11.33
CA ILE A 40 16.45 3.89 11.24
C ILE A 40 17.49 4.62 10.41
N GLY A 41 18.77 4.34 10.62
CA GLY A 41 19.87 4.96 9.87
C GLY A 41 19.78 4.69 8.37
N GLU A 42 19.46 3.46 7.96
CA GLU A 42 19.32 3.10 6.57
C GLU A 42 18.05 3.72 5.93
N MET A 43 16.95 3.85 6.69
CA MET A 43 15.76 4.56 6.23
C MET A 43 16.02 6.05 5.98
N VAL A 44 16.73 6.72 6.90
CA VAL A 44 17.12 8.14 6.75
C VAL A 44 18.06 8.32 5.57
N LYS A 45 19.11 7.53 5.44
CA LYS A 45 20.01 7.55 4.28
C LYS A 45 19.26 7.38 2.95
N ALA A 46 18.25 6.49 2.93
CA ALA A 46 17.50 6.23 1.72
C ALA A 46 16.60 7.41 1.33
N ILE A 47 15.90 8.05 2.29
CA ILE A 47 15.01 9.17 1.99
C ILE A 47 15.78 10.45 1.63
N GLU A 48 17.00 10.59 2.12
CA GLU A 48 17.88 11.73 1.83
C GLU A 48 18.54 11.67 0.46
N ARG A 49 18.51 10.54 -0.25
CA ARG A 49 19.07 10.41 -1.61
C ARG A 49 18.48 11.40 -2.61
N SER A 50 17.22 11.81 -2.41
CA SER A 50 16.58 12.80 -3.27
C SER A 50 15.44 13.51 -2.54
N PRO A 51 15.28 14.83 -2.74
CA PRO A 51 14.13 15.57 -2.22
C PRO A 51 12.80 15.14 -2.88
N LYS A 52 12.84 14.39 -3.99
CA LYS A 52 11.65 13.81 -4.64
C LYS A 52 11.16 12.54 -3.96
N ILE A 53 11.93 11.92 -3.07
CA ILE A 53 11.49 10.74 -2.36
C ILE A 53 10.51 11.18 -1.27
N PHE A 54 9.24 10.72 -1.42
CA PHE A 54 8.19 10.90 -0.42
C PHE A 54 8.29 9.86 0.67
N SER A 55 8.39 8.58 0.28
CA SER A 55 8.39 7.48 1.23
C SER A 55 9.44 6.43 0.91
N VAL A 56 9.92 5.75 1.95
CA VAL A 56 10.80 4.59 1.84
C VAL A 56 10.15 3.42 2.56
N SER A 57 9.95 2.32 1.82
CA SER A 57 9.55 1.03 2.36
C SER A 57 10.77 0.24 2.82
N SER A 58 10.66 -0.40 3.96
CA SER A 58 11.69 -1.27 4.51
C SER A 58 11.68 -2.66 3.87
N LYS A 59 12.72 -3.45 4.13
CA LYS A 59 12.76 -4.88 3.89
C LYS A 59 12.08 -5.59 5.07
N MET A 60 10.79 -5.92 4.91
CA MET A 60 10.05 -6.66 5.92
C MET A 60 10.23 -8.16 5.72
N ILE A 61 10.66 -8.85 6.76
CA ILE A 61 10.89 -10.29 6.81
C ILE A 61 9.89 -10.89 7.79
N GLN A 62 9.35 -12.07 7.48
CA GLN A 62 8.45 -12.77 8.41
C GLN A 62 9.19 -13.15 9.68
N MET A 63 8.68 -12.75 10.85
CA MET A 63 9.35 -12.96 12.14
C MET A 63 9.59 -14.44 12.45
N TYR A 64 8.62 -15.28 12.18
CA TYR A 64 8.67 -16.73 12.46
C TYR A 64 9.21 -17.57 11.30
N HIS A 65 9.44 -16.96 10.14
CA HIS A 65 10.01 -17.56 8.93
C HIS A 65 11.02 -16.61 8.32
N LYS A 66 12.17 -16.44 8.98
CA LYS A 66 13.22 -15.46 8.60
C LYS A 66 13.83 -15.70 7.22
N ASP A 67 13.60 -16.86 6.63
CA ASP A 67 13.92 -17.19 5.24
C ASP A 67 12.90 -16.63 4.22
N LYS A 68 11.78 -16.05 4.69
CA LYS A 68 10.69 -15.53 3.85
C LYS A 68 10.49 -14.04 3.99
N MET A 69 10.32 -13.40 2.83
CA MET A 69 9.86 -12.00 2.74
C MET A 69 8.43 -11.88 3.23
N ASP A 70 8.15 -10.79 3.95
CA ASP A 70 6.79 -10.31 4.19
C ASP A 70 6.43 -9.21 3.20
N ASP A 71 7.30 -8.22 3.04
CA ASP A 71 7.11 -7.11 2.11
C ASP A 71 8.44 -6.52 1.61
N ALA A 72 8.51 -6.17 0.34
CA ALA A 72 9.59 -5.40 -0.29
C ALA A 72 9.04 -4.18 -1.05
N GLY A 73 7.99 -3.55 -0.50
CA GLY A 73 7.25 -2.44 -1.08
C GLY A 73 5.95 -2.88 -1.75
N ASP A 74 4.93 -2.07 -1.58
CA ASP A 74 3.62 -2.32 -2.12
C ASP A 74 3.54 -1.95 -3.60
N MET A 75 2.83 -2.79 -4.35
CA MET A 75 2.58 -2.62 -5.78
C MET A 75 1.07 -2.53 -6.04
N TYR A 76 0.72 -1.89 -7.14
CA TYR A 76 -0.66 -1.81 -7.62
C TYR A 76 -0.73 -2.21 -9.09
N SER A 77 -1.83 -2.83 -9.52
CA SER A 77 -1.97 -3.41 -10.85
C SER A 77 -3.16 -2.83 -11.61
N LEU A 78 -3.20 -3.00 -12.95
CA LEU A 78 -4.36 -2.68 -13.80
C LEU A 78 -5.65 -3.38 -13.34
N LEU A 79 -5.49 -4.57 -12.71
CA LEU A 79 -6.63 -5.32 -12.18
C LEU A 79 -7.21 -4.73 -10.89
N GLY A 80 -6.70 -3.57 -10.44
CA GLY A 80 -7.08 -2.98 -9.17
C GLY A 80 -6.62 -3.81 -7.96
N TRP A 81 -5.51 -4.53 -8.07
CA TRP A 81 -4.96 -5.33 -6.98
C TRP A 81 -3.75 -4.65 -6.37
N ALA A 82 -3.86 -4.28 -5.11
CA ALA A 82 -2.70 -4.02 -4.27
C ALA A 82 -2.11 -5.35 -3.81
N TYR A 83 -0.79 -5.45 -3.82
CA TYR A 83 -0.07 -6.62 -3.36
C TYR A 83 1.33 -6.27 -2.86
N GLN A 84 1.80 -7.03 -1.90
CA GLN A 84 3.14 -6.92 -1.33
C GLN A 84 4.14 -7.60 -2.26
N ARG A 85 5.13 -6.86 -2.71
CA ARG A 85 6.21 -7.39 -3.55
C ARG A 85 7.04 -8.37 -2.73
N GLY A 86 7.29 -9.54 -3.28
CA GLY A 86 8.13 -10.55 -2.65
C GLY A 86 7.49 -11.39 -1.56
N VAL A 87 6.24 -11.14 -1.17
CA VAL A 87 5.60 -11.88 -0.07
C VAL A 87 5.71 -13.40 -0.23
N GLY A 88 6.26 -14.08 0.79
CA GLY A 88 6.46 -15.53 0.83
C GLY A 88 7.64 -16.05 -0.03
N ARG A 89 8.40 -15.16 -0.69
CA ARG A 89 9.63 -15.47 -1.43
C ARG A 89 10.83 -15.52 -0.49
N SER A 90 11.96 -16.04 -0.98
CA SER A 90 13.21 -16.06 -0.20
C SER A 90 13.65 -14.68 0.23
N SER A 91 13.95 -14.49 1.51
CA SER A 91 14.47 -13.23 2.08
C SER A 91 15.88 -12.89 1.59
N GLY A 92 16.64 -13.85 1.07
CA GLY A 92 17.94 -13.62 0.43
C GLY A 92 17.85 -12.85 -0.90
N GLY A 93 16.67 -12.84 -1.54
CA GLY A 93 16.38 -11.97 -2.69
C GLY A 93 16.13 -10.52 -2.29
N TYR A 94 15.70 -9.71 -3.24
CA TYR A 94 15.29 -8.31 -2.99
C TYR A 94 16.41 -7.45 -2.35
N SER A 95 17.65 -7.63 -2.83
CA SER A 95 18.84 -6.96 -2.30
C SER A 95 19.14 -5.60 -2.93
N HIS A 96 18.38 -5.20 -3.95
CA HIS A 96 18.59 -3.94 -4.66
C HIS A 96 17.47 -2.93 -4.39
N PRO A 97 17.82 -1.63 -4.17
CA PRO A 97 16.82 -0.58 -4.06
C PRO A 97 16.08 -0.41 -5.38
N CYS A 98 14.80 -0.11 -5.31
CA CYS A 98 13.98 0.14 -6.49
C CYS A 98 12.83 1.10 -6.17
N ARG A 99 12.19 1.63 -7.21
CA ARG A 99 10.90 2.29 -7.07
C ARG A 99 9.82 1.25 -6.78
N VAL A 100 8.86 1.63 -5.94
CA VAL A 100 7.67 0.87 -5.62
C VAL A 100 6.45 1.77 -5.80
N PHE A 101 5.27 1.19 -5.89
CA PHE A 101 4.06 2.00 -6.05
C PHE A 101 3.74 2.77 -4.76
N SER A 102 3.88 2.11 -3.62
CA SER A 102 3.74 2.69 -2.29
C SER A 102 4.66 2.02 -1.28
N ALA A 103 4.92 2.68 -0.16
CA ALA A 103 5.58 2.07 0.98
C ALA A 103 4.53 1.51 1.94
N CYS A 104 4.70 0.27 2.38
CA CYS A 104 3.86 -0.35 3.39
C CYS A 104 3.98 0.42 4.72
N ALA A 105 2.90 1.02 5.16
CA ALA A 105 2.88 1.87 6.35
C ALA A 105 3.14 1.12 7.66
N GLY A 106 3.23 -0.20 7.62
CA GLY A 106 3.64 -1.02 8.76
C GLY A 106 5.11 -0.83 9.19
N ALA A 107 6.00 -0.39 8.26
CA ALA A 107 7.40 -0.05 8.54
C ALA A 107 7.95 0.85 7.43
N ALA A 108 7.62 2.13 7.46
CA ALA A 108 7.98 3.08 6.42
C ALA A 108 8.32 4.46 6.99
N ILE A 109 9.27 5.16 6.35
CA ILE A 109 9.59 6.55 6.63
C ILE A 109 9.02 7.46 5.54
N TYR A 110 8.55 8.63 5.94
CA TYR A 110 7.91 9.61 5.07
C TYR A 110 8.53 10.99 5.26
N ARG A 111 8.68 11.75 4.17
CA ARG A 111 9.03 13.17 4.21
C ARG A 111 7.79 13.97 4.61
N ARG A 112 7.77 14.52 5.83
CA ARG A 112 6.60 15.12 6.45
C ARG A 112 6.01 16.28 5.65
N GLU A 113 6.85 17.18 5.12
CA GLU A 113 6.40 18.35 4.36
C GLU A 113 5.59 18.02 3.10
N ILE A 114 5.76 16.81 2.56
CA ILE A 114 5.02 16.40 1.35
C ILE A 114 3.55 16.11 1.68
N PHE A 115 3.23 15.67 2.89
CA PHE A 115 1.82 15.51 3.31
C PHE A 115 1.02 16.81 3.22
N GLU A 116 1.64 17.96 3.45
CA GLU A 116 0.97 19.27 3.30
C GLU A 116 0.55 19.53 1.86
N LYS A 117 1.27 18.98 0.88
CA LYS A 117 1.03 19.17 -0.56
C LYS A 117 0.03 18.15 -1.12
N ILE A 118 0.15 16.88 -0.71
CA ILE A 118 -0.66 15.77 -1.26
C ILE A 118 -1.83 15.37 -0.36
N GLY A 119 -1.91 15.90 0.87
CA GLY A 119 -2.84 15.52 1.91
C GLY A 119 -2.36 14.30 2.72
N TYR A 120 -2.91 14.16 3.90
CA TYR A 120 -2.61 13.10 4.86
C TYR A 120 -3.26 11.77 4.47
N PHE A 121 -3.13 10.72 5.28
CA PHE A 121 -3.86 9.47 5.10
C PHE A 121 -5.36 9.73 5.11
N ASP A 122 -6.10 9.13 4.17
CA ASP A 122 -7.54 9.35 4.08
C ASP A 122 -8.28 8.56 5.15
N GLU A 123 -8.87 9.25 6.12
CA GLU A 123 -9.57 8.64 7.25
C GLU A 123 -10.81 7.85 6.85
N MET A 124 -11.36 8.10 5.65
CA MET A 124 -12.43 7.25 5.11
C MET A 124 -12.01 5.82 4.85
N HIS A 125 -10.71 5.56 4.65
CA HIS A 125 -10.19 4.20 4.53
C HIS A 125 -10.28 3.45 5.87
N PHE A 126 -10.16 4.12 6.99
CA PHE A 126 -10.05 3.55 8.33
C PHE A 126 -8.81 2.69 8.47
N ALA A 127 -8.69 1.61 7.71
CA ALA A 127 -7.51 0.75 7.56
C ALA A 127 -7.59 0.00 6.23
N TYR A 128 -6.44 -0.45 5.71
CA TYR A 128 -6.19 -1.12 4.43
C TYR A 128 -6.33 -0.21 3.19
N LEU A 129 -5.32 -0.23 2.36
CA LEU A 129 -5.15 0.55 1.13
C LEU A 129 -4.97 2.06 1.33
N GLU A 130 -4.92 2.56 2.55
CA GLU A 130 -4.60 3.96 2.84
C GLU A 130 -3.17 4.32 2.48
N ASP A 131 -2.24 3.37 2.59
CA ASP A 131 -0.85 3.49 2.17
C ASP A 131 -0.73 3.53 0.64
N ILE A 132 -1.48 2.68 -0.07
CA ILE A 132 -1.56 2.74 -1.53
C ILE A 132 -2.14 4.07 -1.98
N ASP A 133 -3.18 4.59 -1.30
CA ASP A 133 -3.79 5.88 -1.62
C ASP A 133 -2.81 7.04 -1.48
N VAL A 134 -2.08 7.12 -0.36
CA VAL A 134 -1.12 8.20 -0.15
C VAL A 134 0.06 8.10 -1.11
N GLY A 135 0.53 6.86 -1.38
CA GLY A 135 1.57 6.60 -2.37
C GLY A 135 1.14 6.99 -3.79
N TYR A 136 -0.11 6.69 -4.17
CA TYR A 136 -0.68 7.09 -5.46
C TYR A 136 -0.70 8.62 -5.61
N ARG A 137 -1.18 9.35 -4.59
CA ARG A 137 -1.19 10.83 -4.58
C ARG A 137 0.22 11.41 -4.69
N ALA A 138 1.20 10.81 -4.03
CA ALA A 138 2.60 11.21 -4.17
C ALA A 138 3.08 11.04 -5.62
N ARG A 139 2.76 9.90 -6.27
CA ARG A 139 3.09 9.65 -7.68
C ARG A 139 2.42 10.66 -8.62
N ILE A 140 1.14 10.99 -8.40
CA ILE A 140 0.43 12.03 -9.17
C ILE A 140 1.16 13.38 -9.05
N ALA A 141 1.65 13.72 -7.85
CA ALA A 141 2.38 14.96 -7.61
C ALA A 141 3.86 14.93 -8.07
N GLY A 142 4.33 13.81 -8.64
CA GLY A 142 5.69 13.66 -9.18
C GLY A 142 6.75 13.29 -8.15
N TYR A 143 6.34 12.79 -6.98
CA TYR A 143 7.23 12.22 -5.96
C TYR A 143 7.42 10.72 -6.16
N ASP A 144 8.47 10.19 -5.57
CA ASP A 144 8.85 8.78 -5.63
C ASP A 144 8.59 8.06 -4.30
N ASN A 145 8.13 6.82 -4.39
CA ASN A 145 8.14 5.86 -3.31
C ASN A 145 9.23 4.83 -3.63
N VAL A 146 10.10 4.51 -2.67
CA VAL A 146 11.24 3.63 -2.90
C VAL A 146 11.35 2.52 -1.86
N TYR A 147 11.99 1.45 -2.23
CA TYR A 147 12.31 0.34 -1.34
C TYR A 147 13.78 0.41 -0.92
N CYS A 148 14.05 0.21 0.37
CA CYS A 148 15.40 0.14 0.95
C CYS A 148 15.71 -1.29 1.42
N PRO A 149 16.59 -2.04 0.74
CA PRO A 149 16.94 -3.42 1.10
C PRO A 149 17.74 -3.55 2.40
N HIS A 150 18.38 -2.47 2.84
CA HIS A 150 19.25 -2.44 4.02
C HIS A 150 18.50 -2.08 5.31
N ALA A 151 17.32 -1.50 5.20
CA ALA A 151 16.46 -1.22 6.34
C ALA A 151 15.61 -2.46 6.64
N VAL A 152 16.14 -3.38 7.44
CA VAL A 152 15.53 -4.67 7.75
C VAL A 152 14.65 -4.57 8.98
N VAL A 153 13.45 -5.16 8.90
CA VAL A 153 12.54 -5.30 10.03
C VAL A 153 11.85 -6.68 9.98
N TYR A 154 11.72 -7.32 11.14
CA TYR A 154 10.98 -8.55 11.29
C TYR A 154 9.54 -8.25 11.71
N HIS A 155 8.56 -8.89 11.08
CA HIS A 155 7.14 -8.61 11.29
C HIS A 155 6.37 -9.89 11.58
N VAL A 156 5.51 -9.85 12.60
CA VAL A 156 4.68 -11.02 13.00
C VAL A 156 3.68 -11.38 11.89
N GLY A 157 3.19 -10.37 11.19
CA GLY A 157 2.19 -10.54 10.13
C GLY A 157 0.83 -11.00 10.66
N SER A 158 -0.20 -10.20 10.43
CA SER A 158 -1.57 -10.48 10.90
C SER A 158 -1.73 -10.68 12.41
N GLY A 159 -0.72 -10.30 13.22
CA GLY A 159 -0.74 -10.45 14.69
C GLY A 159 -1.95 -9.80 15.35
N THR A 160 -2.26 -8.57 14.97
CA THR A 160 -3.39 -7.80 15.51
C THR A 160 -4.76 -8.30 15.05
N SER A 161 -4.85 -8.95 13.89
CA SER A 161 -6.12 -9.30 13.24
C SER A 161 -6.43 -10.81 13.20
N GLY A 162 -5.56 -11.62 13.82
CA GLY A 162 -5.78 -13.05 14.12
C GLY A 162 -5.83 -14.00 12.91
N SER A 163 -6.11 -13.53 11.71
CA SER A 163 -6.16 -14.35 10.51
C SER A 163 -5.82 -13.57 9.25
N LYS A 164 -5.31 -14.28 8.24
CA LYS A 164 -5.01 -13.68 6.93
C LYS A 164 -6.26 -13.07 6.28
N TYR A 165 -7.43 -13.73 6.41
CA TYR A 165 -8.72 -13.26 5.91
C TYR A 165 -9.78 -13.38 7.00
N ASN A 166 -10.60 -12.33 7.14
CA ASN A 166 -11.83 -12.32 7.92
C ASN A 166 -12.81 -11.33 7.27
N SER A 167 -14.09 -11.37 7.69
CA SER A 167 -15.17 -10.55 7.13
C SER A 167 -14.82 -9.05 7.14
N PHE A 168 -14.26 -8.55 8.25
CA PHE A 168 -13.87 -7.14 8.38
C PHE A 168 -12.83 -6.72 7.35
N LYS A 169 -11.72 -7.46 7.25
CA LYS A 169 -10.64 -7.18 6.28
C LYS A 169 -11.14 -7.22 4.84
N VAL A 170 -11.91 -8.27 4.49
CA VAL A 170 -12.39 -8.48 3.13
C VAL A 170 -13.35 -7.37 2.71
N ARG A 171 -14.33 -7.03 3.58
CA ARG A 171 -15.29 -5.96 3.32
C ARG A 171 -14.59 -4.61 3.20
N LEU A 172 -13.70 -4.29 4.14
CA LEU A 172 -13.03 -3.00 4.18
C LEU A 172 -12.09 -2.81 2.97
N ALA A 173 -11.28 -3.83 2.63
CA ALA A 173 -10.40 -3.78 1.46
C ALA A 173 -11.19 -3.67 0.14
N ALA A 174 -12.32 -4.36 0.02
CA ALA A 174 -13.18 -4.25 -1.17
C ALA A 174 -13.77 -2.84 -1.32
N ARG A 175 -14.27 -2.25 -0.22
CA ARG A 175 -14.76 -0.87 -0.17
C ARG A 175 -13.68 0.13 -0.54
N ASN A 176 -12.53 0.01 0.12
CA ASN A 176 -11.43 0.96 -0.03
C ASN A 176 -10.80 0.89 -1.42
N ASN A 177 -10.85 -0.25 -2.09
CA ASN A 177 -10.41 -0.35 -3.48
C ASN A 177 -11.27 0.52 -4.43
N ILE A 178 -12.57 0.63 -4.16
CA ILE A 178 -13.46 1.55 -4.89
C ILE A 178 -13.05 3.01 -4.61
N TYR A 179 -12.83 3.35 -3.33
CA TYR A 179 -12.38 4.70 -2.93
C TYR A 179 -11.07 5.08 -3.61
N LEU A 180 -10.09 4.18 -3.57
CA LEU A 180 -8.76 4.38 -4.16
C LEU A 180 -8.85 4.75 -5.66
N ASN A 181 -9.60 3.94 -6.44
CA ASN A 181 -9.75 4.18 -7.88
C ASN A 181 -10.55 5.45 -8.16
N TYR A 182 -11.70 5.62 -7.52
CA TYR A 182 -12.54 6.81 -7.69
C TYR A 182 -11.79 8.11 -7.37
N LYS A 183 -11.03 8.11 -6.28
CA LYS A 183 -10.33 9.28 -5.76
C LYS A 183 -9.16 9.69 -6.63
N ASN A 184 -8.33 8.72 -7.05
CA ASN A 184 -7.02 9.00 -7.64
C ASN A 184 -7.00 8.96 -9.17
N MET A 185 -7.89 8.19 -9.80
CA MET A 185 -7.94 8.11 -11.25
C MET A 185 -8.83 9.24 -11.83
N PRO A 186 -8.30 10.09 -12.72
CA PRO A 186 -9.13 11.01 -13.49
C PRO A 186 -10.07 10.22 -14.42
N PHE A 187 -11.11 10.87 -14.93
CA PHE A 187 -12.18 10.21 -15.69
C PHE A 187 -11.67 9.34 -16.84
N LEU A 188 -10.73 9.85 -17.64
CA LEU A 188 -10.19 9.09 -18.78
C LEU A 188 -9.42 7.84 -18.31
N GLN A 189 -8.64 7.95 -17.24
CA GLN A 189 -7.93 6.80 -16.67
C GLN A 189 -8.91 5.77 -16.10
N LEU A 190 -9.97 6.20 -15.42
CA LEU A 190 -11.03 5.29 -14.98
C LEU A 190 -11.71 4.59 -16.14
N LEU A 191 -12.00 5.30 -17.22
CA LEU A 191 -12.64 4.74 -18.41
C LEU A 191 -11.78 3.65 -19.06
N VAL A 192 -10.47 3.89 -19.21
CA VAL A 192 -9.52 2.91 -19.75
C VAL A 192 -9.41 1.69 -18.84
N ASN A 193 -9.43 1.88 -17.53
CA ASN A 193 -9.19 0.84 -16.55
C ASN A 193 -10.46 0.13 -16.04
N VAL A 194 -11.67 0.58 -16.43
CA VAL A 194 -12.92 -0.01 -15.90
C VAL A 194 -13.05 -1.51 -16.19
N LEU A 195 -12.66 -1.94 -17.39
CA LEU A 195 -12.74 -3.35 -17.77
C LEU A 195 -11.71 -4.22 -17.03
N PRO A 196 -10.40 -3.90 -17.00
CA PRO A 196 -9.43 -4.68 -16.24
C PRO A 196 -9.73 -4.66 -14.72
N ILE A 197 -10.14 -3.53 -14.14
CA ILE A 197 -10.55 -3.46 -12.74
C ILE A 197 -11.78 -4.35 -12.48
N GLY A 198 -12.78 -4.31 -13.35
CA GLY A 198 -13.97 -5.17 -13.26
C GLY A 198 -13.64 -6.65 -13.32
N ALA A 199 -12.73 -7.04 -14.24
CA ALA A 199 -12.22 -8.41 -14.32
C ALA A 199 -11.49 -8.81 -13.02
N GLY A 200 -10.60 -7.94 -12.51
CA GLY A 200 -9.89 -8.16 -11.25
C GLY A 200 -10.82 -8.29 -10.04
N MET A 201 -11.87 -7.48 -9.98
CA MET A 201 -12.89 -7.57 -8.93
C MET A 201 -13.67 -8.89 -9.02
N THR A 202 -14.01 -9.33 -10.22
CA THR A 202 -14.69 -10.62 -10.44
C THR A 202 -13.82 -11.78 -9.97
N VAL A 203 -12.53 -11.80 -10.31
CA VAL A 203 -11.59 -12.83 -9.84
C VAL A 203 -11.49 -12.82 -8.30
N LYS A 204 -11.37 -11.65 -7.67
CA LYS A 204 -11.37 -11.53 -6.20
C LYS A 204 -12.68 -12.01 -5.58
N TYR A 205 -13.82 -11.68 -6.17
CA TYR A 205 -15.11 -12.19 -5.72
C TYR A 205 -15.17 -13.72 -5.73
N LEU A 206 -14.77 -14.35 -6.84
CA LEU A 206 -14.75 -15.82 -6.95
C LEU A 206 -13.77 -16.45 -5.95
N PHE A 207 -12.62 -15.83 -5.76
CA PHE A 207 -11.64 -16.25 -4.75
C PHE A 207 -12.19 -16.19 -3.33
N PHE A 208 -12.85 -15.11 -2.95
CA PHE A 208 -13.44 -14.95 -1.61
C PHE A 208 -14.71 -15.79 -1.44
N LYS A 209 -15.51 -15.98 -2.51
CA LYS A 209 -16.66 -16.88 -2.51
C LYS A 209 -16.24 -18.31 -2.13
N LYS A 210 -15.15 -18.83 -2.73
CA LYS A 210 -14.59 -20.16 -2.40
C LYS A 210 -14.11 -20.28 -0.94
N ARG A 211 -13.87 -19.17 -0.24
CA ARG A 211 -13.41 -19.09 1.16
C ARG A 211 -14.51 -18.71 2.15
N GLY A 212 -15.75 -18.61 1.71
CA GLY A 212 -16.87 -18.23 2.56
C GLY A 212 -17.06 -16.71 2.76
N PHE A 213 -16.22 -15.85 2.15
CA PHE A 213 -16.29 -14.40 2.30
C PHE A 213 -16.88 -13.67 1.09
N GLY A 214 -17.57 -14.36 0.20
CA GLY A 214 -18.13 -13.74 -1.01
C GLY A 214 -19.17 -12.66 -0.72
N ALA A 215 -20.02 -12.87 0.28
CA ALA A 215 -21.02 -11.88 0.71
C ALA A 215 -20.35 -10.63 1.28
N ASP A 216 -19.33 -10.79 2.12
CA ASP A 216 -18.57 -9.68 2.70
C ASP A 216 -17.87 -8.83 1.62
N TYR A 217 -17.28 -9.50 0.62
CA TYR A 217 -16.67 -8.82 -0.51
C TYR A 217 -17.67 -7.97 -1.29
N LEU A 218 -18.84 -8.53 -1.65
CA LEU A 218 -19.88 -7.79 -2.35
C LEU A 218 -20.46 -6.66 -1.49
N ALA A 219 -20.63 -6.88 -0.19
CA ALA A 219 -21.05 -5.83 0.73
C ALA A 219 -20.08 -4.65 0.73
N GLY A 220 -18.77 -4.93 0.77
CA GLY A 220 -17.73 -3.89 0.66
C GLY A 220 -17.78 -3.14 -0.67
N VAL A 221 -17.92 -3.84 -1.79
CA VAL A 221 -18.06 -3.21 -3.12
C VAL A 221 -19.29 -2.31 -3.17
N LYS A 222 -20.46 -2.79 -2.73
CA LYS A 222 -21.71 -2.00 -2.70
C LYS A 222 -21.56 -0.75 -1.82
N GLU A 223 -20.99 -0.91 -0.63
CA GLU A 223 -20.70 0.21 0.28
C GLU A 223 -19.76 1.22 -0.38
N GLY A 224 -18.69 0.74 -1.03
CA GLY A 224 -17.74 1.58 -1.75
C GLY A 224 -18.40 2.41 -2.84
N LEU A 225 -19.20 1.79 -3.70
CA LEU A 225 -19.93 2.48 -4.76
C LEU A 225 -20.93 3.51 -4.21
N ALA A 226 -21.64 3.18 -3.13
CA ALA A 226 -22.62 4.08 -2.52
C ALA A 226 -21.98 5.30 -1.83
N THR A 227 -20.74 5.18 -1.36
CA THR A 227 -20.11 6.19 -0.51
C THR A 227 -18.86 6.85 -1.10
N ALA A 228 -18.36 6.38 -2.25
CA ALA A 228 -17.17 6.93 -2.90
C ALA A 228 -17.28 8.45 -3.19
N GLY A 229 -18.48 8.94 -3.48
CA GLY A 229 -18.73 10.37 -3.70
C GLY A 229 -18.41 11.26 -2.48
N LYS A 230 -18.26 10.70 -1.30
CA LYS A 230 -17.82 11.40 -0.08
C LYS A 230 -16.29 11.57 -0.01
N CYS A 231 -15.53 10.78 -0.77
CA CYS A 231 -14.08 10.90 -0.84
C CYS A 231 -13.67 12.19 -1.53
N LYS A 232 -12.69 12.88 -0.97
CA LYS A 232 -12.09 14.05 -1.62
C LYS A 232 -11.29 13.62 -2.83
N LYS A 233 -11.86 13.77 -4.03
CA LYS A 233 -11.22 13.40 -5.28
C LYS A 233 -9.98 14.27 -5.55
N VAL A 234 -8.91 13.63 -6.05
CA VAL A 234 -7.73 14.35 -6.53
C VAL A 234 -8.10 15.09 -7.82
N GLY A 235 -7.98 16.42 -7.81
CA GLY A 235 -8.27 17.24 -8.98
C GLY A 235 -7.26 16.96 -10.11
N TYR A 236 -7.76 16.71 -11.31
CA TYR A 236 -6.89 16.61 -12.48
C TYR A 236 -6.23 17.95 -12.77
N ARG A 237 -4.92 17.91 -13.02
CA ARG A 237 -4.11 19.06 -13.44
C ARG A 237 -3.32 18.69 -14.68
N PRO A 238 -3.37 19.48 -15.78
CA PRO A 238 -2.65 19.16 -17.01
C PRO A 238 -1.14 18.96 -16.84
N GLU A 239 -0.53 19.69 -15.91
CA GLU A 239 0.90 19.55 -15.57
C GLU A 239 1.26 18.15 -15.02
N HIS A 240 0.29 17.42 -14.50
CA HIS A 240 0.47 16.05 -13.99
C HIS A 240 0.26 14.96 -15.05
N LEU A 241 -0.05 15.30 -16.30
CA LEU A 241 -0.34 14.32 -17.36
C LEU A 241 0.78 13.28 -17.50
N LYS A 242 2.05 13.72 -17.50
CA LYS A 242 3.20 12.81 -17.58
C LYS A 242 3.25 11.81 -16.43
N ASN A 243 2.85 12.26 -15.23
CA ASN A 243 2.80 11.41 -14.05
C ASN A 243 1.68 10.37 -14.15
N TYR A 244 0.51 10.75 -14.65
CA TYR A 244 -0.59 9.80 -14.92
C TYR A 244 -0.20 8.74 -15.96
N LEU A 245 0.50 9.14 -17.04
CA LEU A 245 1.01 8.19 -18.04
C LEU A 245 2.06 7.23 -17.43
N ALA A 246 2.95 7.75 -16.59
CA ALA A 246 3.93 6.91 -15.88
C ALA A 246 3.24 5.95 -14.90
N ILE A 247 2.21 6.40 -14.19
CA ILE A 247 1.41 5.54 -13.31
C ILE A 247 0.71 4.45 -14.12
N GLU A 248 0.13 4.78 -15.27
CA GLU A 248 -0.52 3.78 -16.13
C GLU A 248 0.47 2.69 -16.57
N TRP A 249 1.70 3.09 -16.94
CA TRP A 249 2.78 2.16 -17.22
C TRP A 249 3.16 1.31 -15.99
N GLU A 250 3.19 1.91 -14.80
CA GLU A 250 3.45 1.17 -13.54
C GLU A 250 2.34 0.17 -13.22
N LEU A 251 1.07 0.51 -13.47
CA LEU A 251 -0.06 -0.42 -13.30
C LEU A 251 0.08 -1.62 -14.24
N PHE A 252 0.46 -1.38 -15.49
CA PHE A 252 0.70 -2.44 -16.48
C PHE A 252 1.86 -3.35 -16.06
N THR A 253 3.03 -2.77 -15.77
CA THR A 253 4.21 -3.53 -15.35
C THR A 253 3.99 -4.22 -13.99
N GLY A 254 3.26 -3.59 -13.08
CA GLY A 254 2.83 -4.19 -11.82
C GLY A 254 1.95 -5.42 -12.02
N THR A 255 1.10 -5.42 -13.06
CA THR A 255 0.31 -6.60 -13.41
C THR A 255 1.20 -7.76 -13.88
N LEU A 256 2.17 -7.47 -14.75
CA LEU A 256 3.13 -8.48 -15.20
C LEU A 256 3.97 -9.04 -14.05
N LEU A 257 4.44 -8.15 -13.18
CA LEU A 257 5.22 -8.55 -11.99
C LEU A 257 4.39 -9.43 -11.05
N TYR A 258 3.10 -9.12 -10.85
CA TYR A 258 2.21 -9.95 -10.04
C TYR A 258 2.14 -11.39 -10.55
N PHE A 259 1.89 -11.58 -11.85
CA PHE A 259 1.80 -12.92 -12.43
C PHE A 259 3.14 -13.64 -12.43
N TYR A 260 4.24 -12.94 -12.68
CA TYR A 260 5.59 -13.49 -12.59
C TYR A 260 5.87 -14.00 -11.17
N GLU A 261 5.70 -13.18 -10.14
CA GLU A 261 5.91 -13.59 -8.74
C GLU A 261 4.94 -14.69 -8.30
N PHE A 262 3.69 -14.63 -8.76
CA PHE A 262 2.72 -15.70 -8.51
C PHE A 262 3.18 -17.04 -9.08
N SER A 263 3.65 -17.06 -10.31
CA SER A 263 4.16 -18.26 -10.97
C SER A 263 5.37 -18.84 -10.24
N LEU A 264 6.32 -17.99 -9.85
CA LEU A 264 7.49 -18.40 -9.09
C LEU A 264 7.11 -19.01 -7.72
N ARG A 265 6.15 -18.41 -7.01
CA ARG A 265 5.64 -18.98 -5.75
C ARG A 265 4.99 -20.36 -5.92
N GLN A 266 4.32 -20.61 -7.06
CA GLN A 266 3.76 -21.95 -7.33
C GLN A 266 4.85 -22.99 -7.60
N LEU A 267 5.92 -22.60 -8.30
CA LEU A 267 7.06 -23.49 -8.58
C LEU A 267 7.83 -23.84 -7.29
N GLU A 268 8.02 -22.89 -6.37
CA GLU A 268 8.69 -23.12 -5.10
C GLU A 268 7.90 -24.04 -4.15
N LYS A 269 6.57 -24.00 -4.21
CA LYS A 269 5.71 -24.91 -3.40
C LYS A 269 5.72 -26.35 -3.89
N ARG A 270 6.17 -26.60 -5.13
CA ARG A 270 6.23 -27.93 -5.72
C ARG A 270 7.57 -28.65 -5.49
N LYS A 271 8.57 -27.90 -5.03
CA LYS A 271 9.88 -28.42 -4.58
C LYS A 271 9.85 -28.70 -3.07
#